data_1de778ccde8be5e986d5388065013497
#
_entry.id   1de778ccde8be5e986d5388065013497
#
_cell.length_a   1.000
_cell.length_b   1.000
_cell.length_c   1.000
_cell.angle_alpha   90.00
_cell.angle_beta   90.00
_cell.angle_gamma   90.00
#
_symmetry.space_group_name_H-M   'P 1'
#
loop_
_entity.id
_entity.type
_entity.pdbx_description
1 polymer ?
#
loop_
_entity_poly.entity_id
_entity_poly.type
_entity_poly.pdbx_seq_one_letter_code
_entity_poly.pdbx_strand_id
1 'polypeptide(L)'
;MQADRKLRLILNKIYQRESLRGSDLRNLYFNCMDFAGMDLQHANFEGARLSRGLLNETDLRNANLSNTDLTHANFRAANLTGAIFRNAIVAGANFADVKGLSKEVKDYLKSKGATGL
;
A
#
# COMPACT_ATOMS: atom_id res chain seq x y z
N MET A 1 -9.11 24.82 -3.92
CA MET A 1 -10.22 23.89 -3.94
C MET A 1 -10.03 22.83 -2.88
N GLN A 2 -11.10 22.18 -2.47
CA GLN A 2 -11.02 21.20 -1.38
C GLN A 2 -10.16 19.98 -1.74
N ALA A 3 -10.23 19.50 -3.01
CA ALA A 3 -9.45 18.38 -3.44
C ALA A 3 -7.94 18.67 -3.37
N ASP A 4 -7.54 19.87 -3.79
CA ASP A 4 -6.14 20.28 -3.74
C ASP A 4 -5.66 20.45 -2.30
N ARG A 5 -6.52 20.98 -1.42
CA ARG A 5 -6.21 21.11 -0.01
C ARG A 5 -5.99 19.75 0.63
N LYS A 6 -6.89 18.78 0.36
CA LYS A 6 -6.79 17.43 0.90
C LYS A 6 -5.47 16.78 0.46
N LEU A 7 -5.18 16.82 -0.83
CA LEU A 7 -3.95 16.25 -1.36
C LEU A 7 -2.72 16.91 -0.74
N ARG A 8 -2.73 18.22 -0.61
CA ARG A 8 -1.61 18.97 -0.02
C ARG A 8 -1.37 18.55 1.42
N LEU A 9 -2.44 18.39 2.21
CA LEU A 9 -2.34 17.94 3.60
C LEU A 9 -1.76 16.53 3.68
N ILE A 10 -2.19 15.63 2.79
CA ILE A 10 -1.68 14.27 2.73
C ILE A 10 -0.20 14.26 2.36
N LEU A 11 0.17 15.00 1.32
CA LEU A 11 1.57 15.07 0.88
C LEU A 11 2.47 15.66 1.98
N ASN A 12 1.95 16.66 2.71
CA ASN A 12 2.70 17.23 3.82
C ASN A 12 2.94 16.21 4.94
N LYS A 13 1.93 15.39 5.27
CA LYS A 13 2.11 14.31 6.24
C LYS A 13 3.14 13.29 5.77
N ILE A 14 3.11 12.93 4.50
CA ILE A 14 4.10 12.00 3.93
C ILE A 14 5.50 12.61 4.05
N TYR A 15 5.64 13.86 3.64
CA TYR A 15 6.90 14.58 3.71
C TYR A 15 7.46 14.65 5.13
N GLN A 16 6.58 14.92 6.11
CA GLN A 16 6.95 14.98 7.52
C GLN A 16 7.01 13.61 8.20
N ARG A 17 6.72 12.53 7.48
CA ARG A 17 6.68 11.16 8.00
C ARG A 17 5.68 10.99 9.14
N GLU A 18 4.58 11.75 9.10
CA GLU A 18 3.51 11.64 10.07
C GLU A 18 2.57 10.47 9.74
N SER A 19 1.88 9.95 10.75
CA SER A 19 0.94 8.84 10.56
C SER A 19 -0.17 9.21 9.59
N LEU A 20 -0.51 8.25 8.71
CA LEU A 20 -1.68 8.34 7.83
C LEU A 20 -2.74 7.31 8.23
N ARG A 21 -2.71 6.88 9.49
CA ARG A 21 -3.67 5.89 10.00
C ARG A 21 -5.09 6.36 9.74
N GLY A 22 -5.91 5.49 9.16
CA GLY A 22 -7.32 5.76 8.87
C GLY A 22 -7.57 6.78 7.78
N SER A 23 -6.54 7.23 7.07
CA SER A 23 -6.69 8.27 6.05
C SER A 23 -7.43 7.78 4.82
N ASP A 24 -8.19 8.69 4.20
CA ASP A 24 -8.81 8.45 2.91
C ASP A 24 -7.82 8.83 1.81
N LEU A 25 -7.22 7.80 1.20
CA LEU A 25 -6.22 7.94 0.15
C LEU A 25 -6.75 7.39 -1.19
N ARG A 26 -8.06 7.30 -1.34
CA ARG A 26 -8.69 6.70 -2.52
C ARG A 26 -8.39 7.48 -3.79
N ASN A 27 -8.10 6.74 -4.85
CA ASN A 27 -7.96 7.26 -6.21
C ASN A 27 -6.83 8.28 -6.39
N LEU A 28 -5.88 8.34 -5.47
CA LEU A 28 -4.74 9.26 -5.57
C LEU A 28 -3.61 8.63 -6.37
N TYR A 29 -2.83 9.47 -7.03
CA TYR A 29 -1.68 9.05 -7.83
C TYR A 29 -0.42 9.21 -7.00
N PHE A 30 0.07 8.08 -6.48
CA PHE A 30 1.24 8.02 -5.60
C PHE A 30 2.35 7.16 -6.19
N ASN A 31 2.47 7.13 -7.51
CA ASN A 31 3.52 6.33 -8.14
C ASN A 31 4.91 6.78 -7.63
N CYS A 32 5.75 5.81 -7.31
CA CYS A 32 7.09 6.03 -6.77
C CYS A 32 7.14 6.74 -5.41
N MET A 33 6.00 6.90 -4.73
CA MET A 33 5.96 7.59 -3.43
C MET A 33 6.63 6.76 -2.35
N ASP A 34 7.36 7.43 -1.46
CA ASP A 34 8.04 6.78 -0.35
C ASP A 34 7.20 6.83 0.91
N PHE A 35 6.59 5.68 1.24
CA PHE A 35 5.84 5.47 2.48
C PHE A 35 6.63 4.63 3.49
N ALA A 36 7.89 4.31 3.21
CA ALA A 36 8.63 3.35 4.01
C ALA A 36 8.56 3.66 5.51
N GLY A 37 8.24 2.63 6.29
CA GLY A 37 8.20 2.73 7.76
C GLY A 37 7.00 3.49 8.33
N MET A 38 6.08 3.96 7.49
CA MET A 38 4.95 4.76 7.98
C MET A 38 3.83 3.91 8.57
N ASP A 39 3.05 4.53 9.44
CA ASP A 39 1.82 3.96 9.97
C ASP A 39 0.68 4.24 8.99
N LEU A 40 0.25 3.17 8.31
CA LEU A 40 -0.82 3.20 7.31
C LEU A 40 -1.97 2.29 7.74
N GLN A 41 -2.08 1.98 9.03
CA GLN A 41 -3.15 1.13 9.53
C GLN A 41 -4.50 1.72 9.17
N HIS A 42 -5.41 0.87 8.72
CA HIS A 42 -6.77 1.27 8.35
C HIS A 42 -6.85 2.32 7.24
N ALA A 43 -5.76 2.60 6.55
CA ALA A 43 -5.78 3.55 5.43
C ALA A 43 -6.58 2.96 4.27
N ASN A 44 -7.35 3.80 3.61
CA ASN A 44 -8.12 3.38 2.44
C ASN A 44 -7.43 3.87 1.17
N PHE A 45 -6.76 2.95 0.48
CA PHE A 45 -6.07 3.22 -0.79
C PHE A 45 -6.88 2.78 -2.01
N GLU A 46 -8.15 2.45 -1.85
CA GLU A 46 -8.93 1.89 -2.95
C GLU A 46 -8.80 2.74 -4.22
N GLY A 47 -8.46 2.09 -5.33
CA GLY A 47 -8.30 2.76 -6.62
C GLY A 47 -7.05 3.62 -6.75
N ALA A 48 -6.19 3.68 -5.73
CA ALA A 48 -4.97 4.48 -5.80
C ALA A 48 -3.93 3.84 -6.73
N ARG A 49 -3.01 4.65 -7.21
CA ARG A 49 -1.88 4.19 -8.02
C ARG A 49 -0.61 4.29 -7.18
N LEU A 50 0.02 3.15 -6.97
CA LEU A 50 1.21 2.99 -6.11
C LEU A 50 2.30 2.23 -6.86
N SER A 51 2.29 2.30 -8.18
CA SER A 51 3.30 1.63 -9.01
C SER A 51 4.70 2.08 -8.58
N ARG A 52 5.60 1.12 -8.33
CA ARG A 52 6.96 1.36 -7.85
C ARG A 52 7.03 2.11 -6.52
N GLY A 53 5.93 2.13 -5.78
CA GLY A 53 5.90 2.75 -4.45
C GLY A 53 6.78 2.01 -3.46
N LEU A 54 7.31 2.74 -2.49
CA LEU A 54 8.09 2.17 -1.41
C LEU A 54 7.18 2.03 -0.19
N LEU A 55 6.74 0.81 0.06
CA LEU A 55 5.86 0.45 1.18
C LEU A 55 6.57 -0.53 2.13
N ASN A 56 7.89 -0.61 2.02
CA ASN A 56 8.68 -1.50 2.86
C ASN A 56 8.63 -1.05 4.32
N GLU A 57 8.56 -2.04 5.21
CA GLU A 57 8.54 -1.82 6.66
C GLU A 57 7.35 -1.00 7.15
N THR A 58 6.30 -0.86 6.32
CA THR A 58 5.09 -0.14 6.72
C THR A 58 4.21 -1.00 7.62
N ASP A 59 3.38 -0.33 8.41
CA ASP A 59 2.28 -0.97 9.11
C ASP A 59 1.02 -0.75 8.29
N LEU A 60 0.59 -1.79 7.57
CA LEU A 60 -0.59 -1.76 6.69
C LEU A 60 -1.72 -2.62 7.25
N ARG A 61 -1.73 -2.85 8.56
CA ARG A 61 -2.78 -3.66 9.16
C ARG A 61 -4.15 -3.07 8.82
N ASN A 62 -5.03 -3.93 8.32
CA ASN A 62 -6.40 -3.58 7.98
C ASN A 62 -6.52 -2.46 6.92
N ALA A 63 -5.48 -2.22 6.13
CA ALA A 63 -5.55 -1.27 5.03
C ALA A 63 -6.33 -1.86 3.86
N ASN A 64 -7.04 -1.01 3.14
CA ASN A 64 -7.76 -1.41 1.94
C ASN A 64 -6.93 -1.05 0.71
N LEU A 65 -6.36 -2.07 0.06
CA LEU A 65 -5.57 -1.93 -1.16
C LEU A 65 -6.34 -2.49 -2.37
N SER A 66 -7.67 -2.52 -2.29
CA SER A 66 -8.50 -3.01 -3.39
C SER A 66 -8.38 -2.10 -4.60
N ASN A 67 -8.38 -2.70 -5.79
CA ASN A 67 -8.37 -1.96 -7.06
C ASN A 67 -7.18 -1.01 -7.21
N THR A 68 -6.07 -1.29 -6.53
CA THR A 68 -4.85 -0.48 -6.62
C THR A 68 -3.95 -0.97 -7.74
N ASP A 69 -3.13 -0.07 -8.25
CA ASP A 69 -1.99 -0.45 -9.09
C ASP A 69 -0.74 -0.49 -8.22
N LEU A 70 -0.30 -1.72 -7.92
CA LEU A 70 0.88 -1.98 -7.08
C LEU A 70 2.02 -2.60 -7.91
N THR A 71 2.02 -2.36 -9.21
CA THR A 71 3.04 -2.91 -10.11
C THR A 71 4.43 -2.51 -9.61
N HIS A 72 5.29 -3.51 -9.38
CA HIS A 72 6.65 -3.33 -8.89
C HIS A 72 6.76 -2.57 -7.56
N ALA A 73 5.69 -2.48 -6.78
CA ALA A 73 5.76 -1.88 -5.44
C ALA A 73 6.60 -2.74 -4.50
N ASN A 74 7.28 -2.10 -3.57
CA ASN A 74 8.11 -2.79 -2.58
C ASN A 74 7.38 -2.85 -1.25
N PHE A 75 6.95 -4.06 -0.84
CA PHE A 75 6.29 -4.31 0.46
C PHE A 75 7.20 -5.02 1.44
N ARG A 76 8.49 -5.12 1.15
CA ARG A 76 9.38 -5.93 1.98
C ARG A 76 9.21 -5.60 3.46
N ALA A 77 9.05 -6.65 4.28
CA ALA A 77 8.94 -6.55 5.74
C ALA A 77 7.72 -5.75 6.24
N ALA A 78 6.74 -5.46 5.39
CA ALA A 78 5.50 -4.80 5.81
C ALA A 78 4.64 -5.74 6.65
N ASN A 79 3.85 -5.16 7.55
CA ASN A 79 2.82 -5.91 8.28
C ASN A 79 1.50 -5.76 7.53
N LEU A 80 1.03 -6.86 6.93
CA LEU A 80 -0.14 -6.88 6.07
C LEU A 80 -1.34 -7.59 6.71
N THR A 81 -1.33 -7.77 8.01
CA THR A 81 -2.41 -8.45 8.72
C THR A 81 -3.74 -7.71 8.44
N GLY A 82 -4.71 -8.44 7.87
CA GLY A 82 -6.02 -7.87 7.55
C GLY A 82 -6.05 -6.95 6.34
N ALA A 83 -4.94 -6.76 5.64
CA ALA A 83 -4.92 -5.94 4.43
C ALA A 83 -5.71 -6.63 3.31
N ILE A 84 -6.41 -5.84 2.49
CA ILE A 84 -7.27 -6.33 1.40
C ILE A 84 -6.63 -5.99 0.07
N PHE A 85 -6.47 -7.01 -0.78
CA PHE A 85 -5.84 -6.87 -2.11
C PHE A 85 -6.79 -7.19 -3.26
N ARG A 86 -8.11 -7.11 -3.07
CA ARG A 86 -9.06 -7.48 -4.10
C ARG A 86 -8.83 -6.67 -5.37
N ASN A 87 -8.65 -7.35 -6.50
CA ASN A 87 -8.43 -6.75 -7.80
C ASN A 87 -7.21 -5.82 -7.88
N ALA A 88 -6.26 -5.93 -6.94
CA ALA A 88 -5.01 -5.18 -7.02
C ALA A 88 -4.12 -5.77 -8.11
N ILE A 89 -3.42 -4.90 -8.82
CA ILE A 89 -2.40 -5.32 -9.79
C ILE A 89 -1.08 -5.40 -9.02
N VAL A 90 -0.54 -6.62 -8.89
CA VAL A 90 0.66 -6.87 -8.08
C VAL A 90 1.81 -7.44 -8.89
N ALA A 91 1.77 -7.31 -10.22
CA ALA A 91 2.84 -7.83 -11.08
C ALA A 91 4.19 -7.24 -10.64
N GLY A 92 5.14 -8.10 -10.33
CA GLY A 92 6.48 -7.70 -9.92
C GLY A 92 6.58 -7.05 -8.55
N ALA A 93 5.50 -6.96 -7.79
CA ALA A 93 5.55 -6.41 -6.42
C ALA A 93 6.33 -7.37 -5.51
N ASN A 94 7.17 -6.80 -4.64
CA ASN A 94 8.03 -7.56 -3.74
C ASN A 94 7.41 -7.67 -2.36
N PHE A 95 7.05 -8.90 -1.96
CA PHE A 95 6.46 -9.21 -0.66
C PHE A 95 7.42 -9.99 0.25
N ALA A 96 8.72 -9.86 0.05
CA ALA A 96 9.69 -10.57 0.89
C ALA A 96 9.52 -10.18 2.36
N ASP A 97 9.56 -11.19 3.24
CA ASP A 97 9.53 -11.00 4.70
C ASP A 97 8.28 -10.29 5.24
N VAL A 98 7.18 -10.26 4.48
CA VAL A 98 5.93 -9.68 4.98
C VAL A 98 5.32 -10.53 6.09
N LYS A 99 4.53 -9.89 6.96
CA LYS A 99 3.82 -10.55 8.04
C LYS A 99 2.32 -10.49 7.79
N GLY A 100 1.61 -11.51 8.31
CA GLY A 100 0.17 -11.46 8.45
C GLY A 100 -0.64 -11.92 7.25
N LEU A 101 0.00 -12.46 6.20
CA LEU A 101 -0.72 -13.02 5.08
C LEU A 101 -0.99 -14.51 5.30
N SER A 102 -2.22 -14.94 5.05
CA SER A 102 -2.57 -16.35 5.02
C SER A 102 -1.93 -17.04 3.82
N LYS A 103 -1.83 -18.38 3.89
CA LYS A 103 -1.35 -19.15 2.75
C LYS A 103 -2.19 -18.89 1.50
N GLU A 104 -3.50 -18.79 1.67
CA GLU A 104 -4.42 -18.55 0.55
C GLU A 104 -4.14 -17.22 -0.14
N VAL A 105 -3.93 -16.15 0.65
CA VAL A 105 -3.62 -14.84 0.08
C VAL A 105 -2.26 -14.84 -0.59
N LYS A 106 -1.26 -15.48 0.03
CA LYS A 106 0.06 -15.63 -0.61
C LYS A 106 -0.04 -16.32 -1.96
N ASP A 107 -0.77 -17.43 -2.03
CA ASP A 107 -0.94 -18.18 -3.27
C ASP A 107 -1.65 -17.34 -4.33
N TYR A 108 -2.67 -16.59 -3.91
CA TYR A 108 -3.38 -15.68 -4.81
C TYR A 108 -2.43 -14.62 -5.38
N LEU A 109 -1.66 -13.94 -4.53
CA LEU A 109 -0.74 -12.88 -4.96
C LEU A 109 0.35 -13.43 -5.87
N LYS A 110 0.90 -14.62 -5.55
CA LYS A 110 1.85 -15.30 -6.43
C LYS A 110 1.27 -15.54 -7.81
N SER A 111 0.01 -15.99 -7.87
CA SER A 111 -0.64 -16.29 -9.15
C SER A 111 -0.81 -15.01 -9.99
N LYS A 112 -0.76 -13.85 -9.37
CA LYS A 112 -0.88 -12.56 -10.03
C LYS A 112 0.47 -11.90 -10.30
N GLY A 113 1.57 -12.60 -10.07
CA GLY A 113 2.91 -12.11 -10.42
C GLY A 113 3.70 -11.46 -9.30
N ALA A 114 3.21 -11.53 -8.07
CA ALA A 114 3.96 -11.03 -6.91
C ALA A 114 5.17 -11.94 -6.63
N THR A 115 6.22 -11.38 -6.07
CA THR A 115 7.46 -12.07 -5.74
C THR A 115 7.72 -12.06 -4.24
N GLY A 116 8.65 -12.90 -3.80
CA GLY A 116 9.08 -12.93 -2.40
C GLY A 116 8.18 -13.71 -1.46
N LEU A 117 7.17 -14.37 -1.97
CA LEU A 117 6.20 -15.12 -1.15
C LEU A 117 6.52 -16.61 -1.06
#